data_8580a423bc5389c801793a5a87c3340a
#
_entry.id   8580a423bc5389c801793a5a87c3340a
#
_cell.length_a   1.000
_cell.length_b   1.000
_cell.length_c   1.000
_cell.angle_alpha   90.00
_cell.angle_beta   90.00
_cell.angle_gamma   90.00
#
_symmetry.space_group_name_H-M   'P 1'
#
loop_
_entity.id
_entity.type
_entity.pdbx_description
1 polymer ?
#
loop_
_entity_poly.entity_id
_entity_poly.type
_entity_poly.pdbx_seq_one_letter_code
_entity_poly.pdbx_strand_id
1 'polypeptide(L)'
;MKPIHPDALALARNAEGLYLSAYLCPAGVPTIGYGHTAGVKMGQRITASQAENYLLEDMTAAAAQVDKLVKVPLTDRQRGALASFVMNLGQGSLASSTLLRLLNAKASAESVADQFPRWVYATVNGVKTELPGLVKRRAAERALFLTP
;
A
#
# COMPACT_ATOMS: atom_id res chain seq x y z
N MET A 1 -5.30 -0.69 -18.85
CA MET A 1 -5.01 -1.12 -17.47
C MET A 1 -6.29 -1.20 -16.68
N LYS A 2 -6.43 -2.22 -15.85
CA LYS A 2 -7.62 -2.35 -14.99
C LYS A 2 -7.67 -1.21 -13.97
N PRO A 3 -8.85 -0.63 -13.71
CA PRO A 3 -9.00 0.36 -12.66
C PRO A 3 -8.76 -0.23 -11.27
N ILE A 4 -8.43 0.63 -10.32
CA ILE A 4 -8.27 0.24 -8.93
C ILE A 4 -9.66 0.13 -8.29
N HIS A 5 -9.92 -0.96 -7.57
CA HIS A 5 -11.20 -1.15 -6.89
C HIS A 5 -11.42 -0.04 -5.86
N PRO A 6 -12.64 0.53 -5.79
CA PRO A 6 -12.92 1.62 -4.83
C PRO A 6 -12.60 1.29 -3.38
N ASP A 7 -12.78 0.02 -2.96
CA ASP A 7 -12.46 -0.40 -1.59
C ASP A 7 -10.97 -0.31 -1.30
N ALA A 8 -10.13 -0.56 -2.30
CA ALA A 8 -8.67 -0.42 -2.16
C ALA A 8 -8.26 1.06 -2.03
N LEU A 9 -8.90 1.94 -2.81
CA LEU A 9 -8.66 3.38 -2.69
C LEU A 9 -9.08 3.89 -1.31
N ALA A 10 -10.23 3.43 -0.80
CA ALA A 10 -10.71 3.80 0.54
C ALA A 10 -9.75 3.32 1.63
N LEU A 11 -9.23 2.11 1.51
CA LEU A 11 -8.26 1.56 2.44
C LEU A 11 -6.99 2.44 2.48
N ALA A 12 -6.43 2.75 1.32
CA ALA A 12 -5.23 3.57 1.23
C ALA A 12 -5.48 4.99 1.76
N ARG A 13 -6.63 5.58 1.43
CA ARG A 13 -7.03 6.90 1.91
C ARG A 13 -7.11 6.93 3.42
N ASN A 14 -7.74 5.94 4.03
CA ASN A 14 -7.88 5.85 5.48
C ASN A 14 -6.55 5.59 6.19
N ALA A 15 -5.67 4.80 5.56
CA ALA A 15 -4.37 4.48 6.13
C ALA A 15 -3.40 5.67 6.10
N GLU A 16 -3.45 6.46 5.02
CA GLU A 16 -2.49 7.57 4.82
C GLU A 16 -2.94 8.87 5.49
N GLY A 17 -4.24 9.17 5.51
CA GLY A 17 -4.76 10.46 5.94
C GLY A 17 -4.51 11.56 4.91
N LEU A 18 -5.27 12.65 4.99
CA LEU A 18 -5.21 13.75 4.02
C LEU A 18 -4.40 14.94 4.54
N TYR A 19 -3.41 15.35 3.77
CA TYR A 19 -2.61 16.55 4.05
C TYR A 19 -2.58 17.44 2.81
N LEU A 20 -3.13 18.64 2.92
CA LEU A 20 -3.20 19.60 1.79
C LEU A 20 -1.95 20.47 1.68
N SER A 21 -1.08 20.46 2.68
CA SER A 21 0.22 21.13 2.67
C SER A 21 1.33 20.10 2.83
N ALA A 22 2.43 20.28 2.11
CA ALA A 22 3.57 19.40 2.20
C ALA A 22 4.15 19.37 3.62
N TYR A 23 4.51 18.17 4.07
CA TYR A 23 5.17 17.94 5.36
C TYR A 23 6.28 16.93 5.20
N LEU A 24 7.19 16.87 6.17
CA LEU A 24 8.22 15.82 6.17
C LEU A 24 7.66 14.59 6.89
N CYS A 25 7.65 13.45 6.19
CA CYS A 25 7.31 12.18 6.83
C CYS A 25 8.42 11.75 7.80
N PRO A 26 8.21 10.69 8.62
CA PRO A 26 9.25 10.24 9.56
C PRO A 26 10.60 9.93 8.91
N ALA A 27 10.62 9.55 7.63
CA ALA A 27 11.84 9.31 6.87
C ALA A 27 12.49 10.59 6.33
N GLY A 28 11.91 11.78 6.60
CA GLY A 28 12.45 13.05 6.14
C GLY A 28 12.13 13.36 4.67
N VAL A 29 11.16 12.71 4.08
CA VAL A 29 10.77 12.91 2.67
C VAL A 29 9.56 13.85 2.61
N PRO A 30 9.61 14.92 1.76
CA PRO A 30 8.46 15.79 1.54
C PRO A 30 7.28 14.99 1.00
N THR A 31 6.13 15.11 1.66
CA THR A 31 4.95 14.28 1.43
C THR A 31 3.72 15.18 1.40
N ILE A 32 2.74 14.88 0.55
CA ILE A 32 1.50 15.66 0.44
C ILE A 32 0.33 14.74 0.04
N GLY A 33 -0.88 15.21 0.25
CA GLY A 33 -2.08 14.45 -0.10
C GLY A 33 -2.23 13.21 0.76
N TYR A 34 -2.44 12.06 0.12
CA TYR A 34 -2.52 10.75 0.77
C TYR A 34 -1.19 10.00 0.60
N GLY A 35 -0.13 10.52 1.21
CA GLY A 35 1.17 9.86 1.18
C GLY A 35 1.94 10.02 -0.13
N HIS A 36 1.57 10.98 -0.98
CA HIS A 36 2.27 11.21 -2.26
C HIS A 36 3.62 11.89 -2.03
N THR A 37 4.67 11.37 -2.66
CA THR A 37 6.04 11.89 -2.50
C THR A 37 6.71 12.33 -3.80
N ALA A 38 6.26 11.84 -4.96
CA ALA A 38 6.91 12.11 -6.24
C ALA A 38 6.83 13.61 -6.60
N GLY A 39 8.00 14.25 -6.71
CA GLY A 39 8.08 15.67 -7.10
C GLY A 39 7.58 16.66 -6.04
N VAL A 40 7.34 16.21 -4.82
CA VAL A 40 6.82 17.07 -3.75
C VAL A 40 7.94 17.90 -3.15
N LYS A 41 7.66 19.20 -2.95
CA LYS A 41 8.58 20.16 -2.31
C LYS A 41 7.90 20.81 -1.11
N MET A 42 8.67 21.10 -0.09
CA MET A 42 8.17 21.84 1.07
C MET A 42 7.63 23.21 0.65
N GLY A 43 6.52 23.62 1.26
CA GLY A 43 5.81 24.83 0.87
C GLY A 43 4.69 24.61 -0.16
N GLN A 44 4.65 23.46 -0.80
CA GLN A 44 3.61 23.12 -1.78
C GLN A 44 2.26 22.90 -1.08
N ARG A 45 1.19 23.36 -1.75
CA ARG A 45 -0.19 23.16 -1.31
C ARG A 45 -1.02 22.62 -2.48
N ILE A 46 -1.98 21.76 -2.17
CA ILE A 46 -2.88 21.16 -3.15
C ILE A 46 -4.33 21.19 -2.67
N THR A 47 -5.26 20.95 -3.59
CA THR A 47 -6.68 20.75 -3.27
C THR A 47 -6.94 19.27 -2.92
N ALA A 48 -8.09 19.00 -2.31
CA ALA A 48 -8.54 17.63 -2.05
C ALA A 48 -8.68 16.82 -3.35
N SER A 49 -9.14 17.47 -4.43
CA SER A 49 -9.26 16.84 -5.75
C SER A 49 -7.90 16.42 -6.31
N GLN A 50 -6.88 17.26 -6.16
CA GLN A 50 -5.51 16.92 -6.56
C GLN A 50 -4.96 15.77 -5.73
N ALA A 51 -5.26 15.75 -4.42
CA ALA A 51 -4.85 14.64 -3.55
C ALA A 51 -5.45 13.30 -4.01
N GLU A 52 -6.72 13.30 -4.42
CA GLU A 52 -7.37 12.09 -4.98
C GLU A 52 -6.71 11.65 -6.27
N ASN A 53 -6.35 12.58 -7.15
CA ASN A 53 -5.67 12.26 -8.39
C ASN A 53 -4.29 11.65 -8.12
N TYR A 54 -3.53 12.19 -7.18
CA TYR A 54 -2.24 11.60 -6.78
C TYR A 54 -2.39 10.21 -6.20
N LEU A 55 -3.41 10.00 -5.36
CA LEU A 55 -3.67 8.67 -4.79
C LEU A 55 -3.95 7.66 -5.90
N LEU A 56 -4.77 8.02 -6.88
CA LEU A 56 -5.09 7.15 -8.00
C LEU A 56 -3.84 6.83 -8.83
N GLU A 57 -3.01 7.82 -9.11
CA GLU A 57 -1.75 7.63 -9.82
C GLU A 57 -0.82 6.67 -9.04
N ASP A 58 -0.66 6.90 -7.74
CA ASP A 58 0.23 6.10 -6.90
C ASP A 58 -0.26 4.65 -6.78
N MET A 59 -1.57 4.46 -6.60
CA MET A 59 -2.15 3.11 -6.54
C MET A 59 -2.10 2.42 -7.89
N THR A 60 -2.27 3.14 -8.98
CA THR A 60 -2.14 2.59 -10.34
C THR A 60 -0.71 2.12 -10.60
N ALA A 61 0.27 2.91 -10.20
CA ALA A 61 1.69 2.52 -10.33
C ALA A 61 2.01 1.30 -9.47
N ALA A 62 1.50 1.24 -8.24
CA ALA A 62 1.67 0.09 -7.36
C ALA A 62 1.02 -1.17 -7.96
N ALA A 63 -0.18 -1.05 -8.50
CA ALA A 63 -0.88 -2.17 -9.13
C ALA A 63 -0.13 -2.68 -10.36
N ALA A 64 0.52 -1.79 -11.13
CA ALA A 64 1.35 -2.21 -12.26
C ALA A 64 2.51 -3.10 -11.80
N GLN A 65 3.11 -2.81 -10.64
CA GLN A 65 4.15 -3.66 -10.07
C GLN A 65 3.59 -5.01 -9.60
N VAL A 66 2.39 -5.01 -9.00
CA VAL A 66 1.69 -6.24 -8.64
C VAL A 66 1.49 -7.12 -9.89
N ASP A 67 1.01 -6.52 -10.98
CA ASP A 67 0.74 -7.25 -12.23
C ASP A 67 2.01 -7.89 -12.81
N LYS A 68 3.19 -7.27 -12.60
CA LYS A 68 4.46 -7.83 -13.04
C LYS A 68 4.91 -9.01 -12.19
N LEU A 69 4.66 -8.95 -10.88
CA LEU A 69 5.18 -9.93 -9.93
C LEU A 69 4.28 -11.13 -9.76
N VAL A 70 2.95 -10.96 -9.85
CA VAL A 70 1.97 -12.02 -9.63
C VAL A 70 1.74 -12.78 -10.93
N LYS A 71 1.87 -14.11 -10.85
CA LYS A 71 1.77 -15.02 -12.00
C LYS A 71 0.46 -15.81 -12.04
N VAL A 72 -0.47 -15.50 -11.13
CA VAL A 72 -1.76 -16.17 -11.01
C VAL A 72 -2.89 -15.15 -11.15
N PRO A 73 -4.11 -15.56 -11.50
CA PRO A 73 -5.25 -14.63 -11.54
C PRO A 73 -5.56 -14.06 -10.17
N LEU A 74 -5.94 -12.78 -10.14
CA LEU A 74 -6.35 -12.08 -8.93
C LEU A 74 -7.74 -11.50 -9.12
N THR A 75 -8.54 -11.49 -8.05
CA THR A 75 -9.74 -10.65 -8.02
C THR A 75 -9.32 -9.18 -7.94
N ASP A 76 -10.22 -8.27 -8.26
CA ASP A 76 -9.93 -6.83 -8.18
C ASP A 76 -9.61 -6.40 -6.74
N ARG A 77 -10.26 -6.99 -5.75
CA ARG A 77 -9.99 -6.72 -4.34
C ARG A 77 -8.63 -7.27 -3.91
N GLN A 78 -8.27 -8.46 -4.34
CA GLN A 78 -6.94 -9.03 -4.07
C GLN A 78 -5.84 -8.14 -4.68
N ARG A 79 -6.03 -7.73 -5.92
CA ARG A 79 -5.09 -6.82 -6.60
C ARG A 79 -4.97 -5.49 -5.85
N GLY A 80 -6.09 -4.95 -5.40
CA GLY A 80 -6.12 -3.71 -4.63
C GLY A 80 -5.41 -3.83 -3.28
N ALA A 81 -5.60 -4.93 -2.57
CA ALA A 81 -4.91 -5.18 -1.29
C ALA A 81 -3.39 -5.23 -1.49
N LEU A 82 -2.94 -5.93 -2.54
CA LEU A 82 -1.52 -6.01 -2.88
C LEU A 82 -0.97 -4.66 -3.33
N ALA A 83 -1.74 -3.87 -4.06
CA ALA A 83 -1.34 -2.52 -4.47
C ALA A 83 -1.15 -1.61 -3.24
N SER A 84 -2.02 -1.70 -2.24
CA SER A 84 -1.85 -0.99 -0.97
C SER A 84 -0.55 -1.40 -0.27
N PHE A 85 -0.27 -2.69 -0.23
CA PHE A 85 0.97 -3.22 0.33
C PHE A 85 2.20 -2.63 -0.39
N VAL A 86 2.21 -2.64 -1.71
CA VAL A 86 3.32 -2.12 -2.52
C VAL A 86 3.45 -0.60 -2.35
N MET A 87 2.34 0.13 -2.35
CA MET A 87 2.35 1.58 -2.14
C MET A 87 3.01 1.95 -0.80
N ASN A 88 2.73 1.16 0.24
CA ASN A 88 3.26 1.40 1.58
C ASN A 88 4.71 0.91 1.76
N LEU A 89 5.02 -0.29 1.27
CA LEU A 89 6.28 -0.97 1.57
C LEU A 89 7.23 -1.09 0.38
N GLY A 90 6.77 -0.79 -0.83
CA GLY A 90 7.56 -0.89 -2.05
C GLY A 90 7.48 -2.26 -2.72
N GLN A 91 7.77 -2.27 -4.03
CA GLN A 91 7.72 -3.51 -4.82
C GLN A 91 8.78 -4.53 -4.39
N GLY A 92 9.94 -4.08 -3.89
CA GLY A 92 10.99 -4.98 -3.43
C GLY A 92 10.57 -5.82 -2.26
N SER A 93 9.79 -5.25 -1.33
CA SER A 93 9.23 -5.99 -0.21
C SER A 93 8.29 -7.10 -0.68
N LEU A 94 7.41 -6.80 -1.63
CA LEU A 94 6.53 -7.83 -2.21
C LEU A 94 7.34 -8.88 -2.97
N ALA A 95 8.29 -8.46 -3.81
CA ALA A 95 9.08 -9.35 -4.66
C ALA A 95 9.84 -10.43 -3.84
N SER A 96 10.36 -10.07 -2.67
CA SER A 96 11.13 -10.98 -1.81
C SER A 96 10.28 -11.68 -0.74
N SER A 97 8.98 -11.42 -0.70
CA SER A 97 8.11 -11.90 0.39
C SER A 97 7.71 -13.37 0.25
N THR A 98 7.51 -14.02 1.40
CA THR A 98 6.84 -15.31 1.46
C THR A 98 5.41 -15.22 0.92
N LEU A 99 4.75 -14.07 1.12
CA LEU A 99 3.41 -13.80 0.61
C LEU A 99 3.35 -14.03 -0.90
N LEU A 100 4.26 -13.42 -1.66
CA LEU A 100 4.29 -13.58 -3.12
C LEU A 100 4.62 -15.01 -3.53
N ARG A 101 5.56 -15.64 -2.83
CA ARG A 101 5.94 -17.02 -3.12
C ARG A 101 4.75 -17.97 -2.95
N LEU A 102 3.99 -17.83 -1.87
CA LEU A 102 2.80 -18.64 -1.62
C LEU A 102 1.71 -18.36 -2.66
N LEU A 103 1.49 -17.09 -2.98
CA LEU A 103 0.49 -16.69 -3.98
C LEU A 103 0.80 -17.31 -5.34
N ASN A 104 2.03 -17.19 -5.81
CA ASN A 104 2.44 -17.73 -7.11
C ASN A 104 2.49 -19.27 -7.12
N ALA A 105 2.62 -19.90 -5.95
CA ALA A 105 2.52 -21.35 -5.80
C ALA A 105 1.09 -21.85 -5.66
N LYS A 106 0.10 -20.95 -5.80
CA LYS A 106 -1.34 -21.26 -5.71
C LYS A 106 -1.78 -21.79 -4.35
N ALA A 107 -1.14 -21.31 -3.28
CA ALA A 107 -1.59 -21.60 -1.93
C ALA A 107 -2.99 -21.02 -1.69
N SER A 108 -3.68 -21.46 -0.64
CA SER A 108 -5.00 -20.94 -0.33
C SER A 108 -4.98 -19.44 -0.06
N ALA A 109 -6.10 -18.76 -0.31
CA ALA A 109 -6.22 -17.34 -0.05
C ALA A 109 -5.95 -17.01 1.41
N GLU A 110 -6.37 -17.85 2.33
CA GLU A 110 -6.13 -17.72 3.76
C GLU A 110 -4.65 -17.81 4.10
N SER A 111 -3.92 -18.75 3.51
CA SER A 111 -2.48 -18.90 3.73
C SER A 111 -1.71 -17.68 3.25
N VAL A 112 -2.09 -17.11 2.11
CA VAL A 112 -1.50 -15.88 1.58
C VAL A 112 -1.84 -14.71 2.48
N ALA A 113 -3.12 -14.55 2.85
CA ALA A 113 -3.60 -13.44 3.66
C ALA A 113 -2.94 -13.41 5.04
N ASP A 114 -2.65 -14.58 5.61
CA ASP A 114 -2.00 -14.68 6.92
C ASP A 114 -0.55 -14.17 6.92
N GLN A 115 0.02 -13.88 5.75
CA GLN A 115 1.34 -13.28 5.63
C GLN A 115 1.32 -11.75 5.82
N PHE A 116 0.19 -11.08 5.58
CA PHE A 116 0.10 -9.63 5.77
C PHE A 116 0.52 -9.17 7.18
N PRO A 117 0.05 -9.79 8.27
CA PRO A 117 0.40 -9.34 9.62
C PRO A 117 1.89 -9.39 9.96
N ARG A 118 2.71 -10.04 9.17
CA ARG A 118 4.17 -10.06 9.38
C ARG A 118 4.83 -8.72 9.10
N TRP A 119 4.16 -7.83 8.37
CA TRP A 119 4.71 -6.56 7.87
C TRP A 119 4.23 -5.37 8.69
N VAL A 120 4.46 -5.44 10.00
CA VAL A 120 3.97 -4.46 10.97
C VAL A 120 5.09 -3.76 11.74
N TYR A 121 6.34 -3.96 11.34
CA TYR A 121 7.51 -3.41 12.03
C TYR A 121 8.18 -2.33 11.20
N ALA A 122 8.73 -1.33 11.89
CA ALA A 122 9.64 -0.35 11.31
C ALA A 122 10.79 -0.12 12.28
N THR A 123 11.90 0.39 11.77
CA THR A 123 13.03 0.75 12.62
C THR A 123 12.80 2.14 13.19
N VAL A 124 12.71 2.22 14.52
CA VAL A 124 12.56 3.48 15.26
C VAL A 124 13.75 3.63 16.19
N ASN A 125 14.53 4.69 16.00
CA ASN A 125 15.77 4.92 16.77
C ASN A 125 16.70 3.69 16.79
N GLY A 126 16.84 3.02 15.64
CA GLY A 126 17.69 1.83 15.50
C GLY A 126 17.06 0.54 16.02
N VAL A 127 15.83 0.56 16.52
CA VAL A 127 15.16 -0.62 17.11
C VAL A 127 13.96 -1.03 16.24
N LYS A 128 13.89 -2.33 15.92
CA LYS A 128 12.73 -2.90 15.23
C LYS A 128 11.51 -2.80 16.15
N THR A 129 10.52 -2.02 15.73
CA THR A 129 9.37 -1.66 16.54
C THR A 129 8.08 -1.96 15.79
N GLU A 130 7.13 -2.62 16.48
CA GLU A 130 5.78 -2.81 15.95
C GLU A 130 5.04 -1.47 16.02
N LEU A 131 4.44 -1.04 14.89
CA LEU A 131 3.72 0.23 14.82
C LEU A 131 2.22 -0.03 14.68
N PRO A 132 1.39 0.60 15.54
CA PRO A 132 -0.08 0.41 15.49
C PRO A 132 -0.69 0.74 14.12
N GLY A 133 -0.19 1.76 13.44
CA GLY A 133 -0.66 2.12 12.10
C GLY A 133 -0.39 1.03 11.07
N LEU A 134 0.76 0.36 11.16
CA LEU A 134 1.09 -0.76 10.27
C LEU A 134 0.25 -1.99 10.60
N VAL A 135 0.00 -2.27 11.86
CA VAL A 135 -0.90 -3.36 12.29
C VAL A 135 -2.28 -3.16 11.69
N LYS A 136 -2.83 -1.95 11.82
CA LYS A 136 -4.16 -1.61 11.31
C LYS A 136 -4.21 -1.72 9.78
N ARG A 137 -3.20 -1.22 9.09
CA ARG A 137 -3.15 -1.27 7.61
C ARG A 137 -3.06 -2.71 7.11
N ARG A 138 -2.19 -3.54 7.71
CA ARG A 138 -2.08 -4.95 7.32
C ARG A 138 -3.37 -5.72 7.59
N ALA A 139 -4.05 -5.43 8.70
CA ALA A 139 -5.34 -6.06 8.98
C ALA A 139 -6.40 -5.69 7.93
N ALA A 140 -6.43 -4.44 7.49
CA ALA A 140 -7.35 -3.98 6.44
C ALA A 140 -7.01 -4.63 5.09
N GLU A 141 -5.74 -4.74 4.73
CA GLU A 141 -5.29 -5.41 3.49
C GLU A 141 -5.66 -6.89 3.51
N ARG A 142 -5.44 -7.57 4.64
CA ARG A 142 -5.82 -8.97 4.83
C ARG A 142 -7.31 -9.17 4.62
N ALA A 143 -8.14 -8.35 5.25
CA ALA A 143 -9.59 -8.42 5.13
C ALA A 143 -10.05 -8.19 3.69
N LEU A 144 -9.48 -7.19 3.01
CA LEU A 144 -9.81 -6.90 1.62
C LEU A 144 -9.41 -8.07 0.70
N PHE A 145 -8.23 -8.63 0.90
CA PHE A 145 -7.74 -9.77 0.13
C PHE A 145 -8.68 -10.97 0.23
N LEU A 146 -9.28 -11.19 1.40
CA LEU A 146 -10.21 -12.30 1.65
C LEU A 146 -11.66 -12.01 1.25
N THR A 147 -11.98 -10.76 0.89
CA THR A 147 -13.32 -10.38 0.46
C THR A 147 -13.55 -10.81 -0.99
N PRO A 148 -14.59 -11.58 -1.27
CA PRO A 148 -14.90 -12.06 -2.63
C PRO A 148 -15.20 -10.94 -3.63
#